data_cc6a7e2519fe5e039b442fa524e27bcd
#
_entry.id   cc6a7e2519fe5e039b442fa524e27bcd
#
_cell.length_a   1.000
_cell.length_b   1.000
_cell.length_c   1.000
_cell.angle_alpha   90.00
_cell.angle_beta   90.00
_cell.angle_gamma   90.00
#
_symmetry.space_group_name_H-M   'P 1'
#
loop_
_entity.id
_entity.type
_entity.pdbx_description
1 polymer ?
#
loop_
_entity_poly.entity_id
_entity_poly.type
_entity_poly.pdbx_seq_one_letter_code
_entity_poly.pdbx_strand_id
1 'polypeptide(L)' 'MSSPVTATTWLPTPKAAEALGCSPKHLRAQRDVCVGFLDATVHWAYGPTLNSAITWNVELVREAFHRRGVCARKTAIGAQ' A
#
# COMPACT_ATOMS: atom_id res chain seq x y z
N MET A 1 0.49 -27.32 -2.56
CA MET A 1 0.48 -26.72 -2.44
C MET A 1 0.54 -25.81 -2.14
N SER A 2 0.66 -25.46 -1.87
CA SER A 2 0.64 -24.76 -1.65
C SER A 2 0.52 -23.82 -1.56
N SER A 3 0.25 -23.84 -0.90
CA SER A 3 -0.23 -22.88 -1.04
C SER A 3 0.24 -21.58 -1.15
N PRO A 4 0.50 -21.13 -1.93
CA PRO A 4 1.02 -19.91 -2.36
C PRO A 4 0.21 -18.73 -1.98
N VAL A 5 -0.99 -18.94 -1.79
CA VAL A 5 -1.82 -17.85 -1.30
C VAL A 5 -1.29 -17.30 -0.01
N THR A 6 -0.52 -18.10 0.66
CA THR A 6 0.06 -17.68 1.92
C THR A 6 1.17 -16.66 1.73
N ALA A 7 1.57 -16.44 0.51
CA ALA A 7 2.61 -15.47 0.24
C ALA A 7 2.17 -14.06 0.57
N THR A 8 0.87 -13.80 0.55
CA THR A 8 0.35 -12.48 0.84
C THR A 8 0.37 -12.23 2.35
N THR A 9 1.07 -11.21 2.75
CA THR A 9 1.19 -10.85 4.16
C THR A 9 0.55 -9.50 4.41
N TRP A 10 -0.32 -9.45 5.40
CA TRP A 10 -0.99 -8.21 5.81
C TRP A 10 -0.35 -7.75 7.11
N LEU A 11 0.27 -6.58 7.08
CA LEU A 11 1.00 -6.04 8.22
C LEU A 11 0.33 -4.77 8.75
N PRO A 12 0.44 -4.52 10.06
CA PRO A 12 -0.07 -3.27 10.62
C PRO A 12 0.73 -2.09 10.08
N THR A 13 0.17 -0.88 10.21
CA THR A 13 0.73 0.32 9.60
C THR A 13 2.22 0.53 9.88
N PRO A 14 2.70 0.47 11.14
CA PRO A 14 4.13 0.72 11.37
C PRO A 14 5.03 -0.29 10.66
N LYS A 15 4.64 -1.55 10.67
CA LYS A 15 5.42 -2.61 10.03
C LYS A 15 5.37 -2.49 8.52
N ALA A 16 4.19 -2.18 7.98
CA ALA A 16 4.04 -2.02 6.54
C ALA A 16 4.85 -0.83 6.04
N ALA A 17 4.80 0.28 6.76
CA ALA A 17 5.56 1.48 6.38
C ALA A 17 7.05 1.19 6.39
N GLU A 18 7.53 0.47 7.40
CA GLU A 18 8.93 0.10 7.48
C GLU A 18 9.33 -0.75 6.28
N ALA A 19 8.50 -1.75 5.95
CA ALA A 19 8.78 -2.63 4.81
C ALA A 19 8.77 -1.88 3.49
N LEU A 20 7.97 -0.82 3.39
CA LEU A 20 7.85 -0.04 2.16
C LEU A 20 8.83 1.14 2.11
N GLY A 21 9.52 1.40 3.20
CA GLY A 21 10.49 2.49 3.24
C GLY A 21 9.86 3.87 3.30
N CYS A 22 8.70 4.00 3.90
CA CYS A 22 8.04 5.30 4.03
C CYS A 22 7.53 5.49 5.45
N SER A 23 7.04 6.68 5.76
CA SER A 23 6.50 6.96 7.09
C SER A 23 5.08 6.41 7.18
N PRO A 24 4.63 6.06 8.39
CA PRO A 24 3.24 5.63 8.57
C PRO A 24 2.24 6.70 8.14
N LYS A 25 2.56 7.97 8.37
CA LYS A 25 1.67 9.06 7.96
C LYS A 25 1.54 9.11 6.44
N HIS A 26 2.65 8.97 5.74
CA HIS A 26 2.63 8.98 4.28
C HIS A 26 1.81 7.81 3.75
N LEU A 27 2.02 6.63 4.34
CA LEU A 27 1.29 5.44 3.91
C LEU A 27 -0.21 5.62 4.09
N ARG A 28 -0.64 6.12 5.25
CA ARG A 28 -2.06 6.32 5.52
C ARG A 28 -2.69 7.33 4.56
N ALA A 29 -1.92 8.33 4.14
CA ALA A 29 -2.42 9.37 3.24
C ALA A 29 -2.69 8.85 1.84
N GLN A 30 -2.16 7.69 1.49
CA GLN A 30 -2.34 7.13 0.16
C GLN A 30 -3.63 6.31 0.02
N ARG A 31 -4.39 6.16 1.09
CA ARG A 31 -5.64 5.40 1.03
C ARG A 31 -6.69 6.15 0.20
N ASP A 32 -7.57 5.40 -0.43
CA ASP A 32 -8.63 5.96 -1.25
C ASP A 32 -9.54 6.91 -0.45
N VAL A 33 -9.76 6.60 0.84
CA VAL A 33 -10.58 7.48 1.69
C VAL A 33 -9.88 8.80 1.98
N CYS A 34 -8.60 8.90 1.69
CA CYS A 34 -7.83 10.14 1.84
C CYS A 34 -7.46 10.72 0.48
N VAL A 35 -8.23 10.40 -0.54
CA VAL A 35 -8.01 10.84 -1.92
C VAL A 35 -6.69 10.29 -2.48
N GLY A 36 -6.28 9.16 -1.97
CA GLY A 36 -5.12 8.46 -2.49
C GLY A 36 -5.51 7.42 -3.53
N PHE A 37 -4.55 6.58 -3.89
CA PHE A 37 -4.74 5.59 -4.93
C PHE A 37 -4.77 4.14 -4.44
N LEU A 38 -4.70 3.93 -3.14
CA LEU A 38 -4.72 2.57 -2.57
C LEU A 38 -6.15 2.22 -2.19
N ASP A 39 -6.65 1.14 -2.78
CA ASP A 39 -8.05 0.74 -2.63
C ASP A 39 -8.28 -0.10 -1.38
N ALA A 40 -9.37 0.16 -0.71
CA ALA A 40 -9.77 -0.61 0.46
C ALA A 40 -9.99 -2.07 0.07
N THR A 41 -9.62 -2.98 0.96
CA THR A 41 -9.72 -4.43 0.82
C THR A 41 -8.81 -5.03 -0.26
N VAL A 42 -8.15 -4.20 -1.04
CA VAL A 42 -7.15 -4.66 -2.01
C VAL A 42 -5.77 -4.38 -1.46
N HIS A 43 -5.51 -3.13 -1.11
CA HIS A 43 -4.19 -2.71 -0.62
C HIS A 43 -4.16 -2.56 0.88
N TRP A 44 -5.29 -2.23 1.49
CA TRP A 44 -5.38 -2.04 2.94
C TRP A 44 -6.76 -2.45 3.40
N ALA A 45 -6.91 -2.69 4.70
CA ALA A 45 -8.20 -3.07 5.26
C ALA A 45 -8.29 -2.65 6.71
N TYR A 46 -9.50 -2.32 7.14
CA TYR A 46 -9.78 -2.08 8.55
C TYR A 46 -9.84 -3.41 9.29
N GLY A 47 -9.53 -3.38 10.57
CA GLY A 47 -9.79 -4.52 11.42
C GLY A 47 -11.27 -4.58 11.78
N PRO A 48 -11.64 -5.59 12.56
CA PRO A 48 -13.08 -5.82 12.87
C PRO A 48 -13.67 -4.84 13.88
N THR A 49 -12.84 -4.06 14.57
CA THR A 49 -13.33 -3.10 15.55
C THR A 49 -12.66 -1.74 15.32
N LEU A 50 -13.22 -0.71 15.97
CA LEU A 50 -12.67 0.64 15.84
C LEU A 50 -11.25 0.74 16.36
N ASN A 51 -10.89 -0.11 17.32
CA ASN A 51 -9.55 -0.07 17.90
C ASN A 51 -8.56 -0.98 17.19
N SER A 52 -9.00 -1.71 16.18
CA SER A 52 -8.12 -2.61 15.45
C SER A 52 -7.21 -1.82 14.52
N ALA A 53 -5.98 -2.28 14.39
CA ALA A 53 -5.02 -1.64 13.48
C ALA A 53 -5.44 -1.86 12.04
N ILE A 54 -5.14 -0.89 11.20
CA ILE A 54 -5.28 -1.05 9.76
C ILE A 54 -4.15 -1.96 9.30
N THR A 55 -4.47 -2.92 8.45
CA THR A 55 -3.47 -3.81 7.88
C THR A 55 -3.30 -3.53 6.39
N TRP A 56 -2.13 -3.85 5.88
CA TRP A 56 -1.74 -3.50 4.51
C TRP A 56 -1.17 -4.71 3.80
N ASN A 57 -1.58 -4.90 2.56
CA ASN A 57 -0.98 -5.91 1.69
C ASN A 57 0.29 -5.30 1.10
N VAL A 58 1.42 -5.57 1.74
CA VAL A 58 2.67 -4.90 1.41
C VAL A 58 3.07 -5.13 -0.04
N GLU A 59 2.86 -6.33 -0.55
CA GLU A 59 3.26 -6.62 -1.92
C GLU A 59 2.45 -5.83 -2.94
N LEU A 60 1.14 -5.77 -2.75
CA LEU A 60 0.29 -5.01 -3.67
C LEU A 60 0.55 -3.51 -3.54
N VAL A 61 0.78 -3.04 -2.32
CA VAL A 61 1.10 -1.62 -2.11
C VAL A 61 2.42 -1.28 -2.78
N ARG A 62 3.43 -2.13 -2.63
CA ARG A 62 4.73 -1.91 -3.26
C ARG A 62 4.59 -1.86 -4.78
N GLU A 63 3.79 -2.76 -5.33
CA GLU A 63 3.55 -2.78 -6.76
C GLU A 63 2.84 -1.51 -7.22
N ALA A 64 1.85 -1.05 -6.45
CA ALA A 64 1.13 0.18 -6.78
C ALA A 64 2.06 1.40 -6.72
N PHE A 65 2.91 1.46 -5.70
CA PHE A 65 3.87 2.54 -5.57
C PHE A 65 4.84 2.55 -6.75
N HIS A 66 5.32 1.38 -7.12
CA HIS A 66 6.25 1.26 -8.25
C HIS A 66 5.58 1.73 -9.54
N ARG A 67 4.35 1.29 -9.77
CA ARG A 67 3.61 1.66 -10.97
C ARG A 67 3.39 3.16 -11.05
N ARG A 68 3.07 3.78 -9.92
CA ARG A 68 2.92 5.23 -9.86
C ARG A 68 4.23 5.93 -10.14
N GLY A 69 5.32 5.40 -9.61
CA GLY A 69 6.65 5.95 -9.85
C GLY A 69 7.05 5.87 -11.32
N VAL A 70 6.72 4.77 -11.97
CA VAL A 70 7.00 4.60 -13.39
C VAL A 70 6.21 5.62 -14.21
N CYS A 71 4.93 5.77 -13.90
CA CYS A 71 4.08 6.74 -14.59
C CYS A 71 4.59 8.17 -14.42
N ALA A 72 5.01 8.51 -13.21
CA ALA A 72 5.53 9.85 -12.93
C ALA A 72 6.80 10.12 -13.75
N ARG A 73 7.67 9.12 -13.84
CA ARG A 73 8.91 9.26 -14.61
C ARG A 73 8.64 9.35 -16.10
N LYS A 74 7.70 8.59 -16.60
CA LYS A 74 7.33 8.66 -18.01
C LYS A 74 6.79 10.04 -18.35
N THR A 75 5.97 10.58 -17.48
CA THR A 75 5.41 11.91 -17.68
C THR A 75 6.51 12.97 -17.69
N ALA A 76 7.45 12.85 -16.74
CA ALA A 76 8.54 13.80 -16.66
C ALA A 76 9.43 13.72 -17.92
N ILE A 77 9.72 12.52 -18.38
CA ILE A 77 10.52 12.34 -19.58
C ILE A 77 9.78 12.86 -20.80
N GLY A 78 8.49 12.57 -20.87
CA GLY A 78 7.68 13.03 -21.99
C GLY A 78 7.54 14.53 -22.03
N ALA A 79 7.69 15.19 -20.89
CA ALA A 79 7.59 16.65 -20.84
C ALA A 79 8.84 17.33 -21.35
N GLN A 80 9.89 16.57 -21.53
CA GLN A 80 11.14 17.11 -22.05
C GLN A 80 11.11 17.08 -23.57
#